data_eeedb43d07325a710d6d31dcc6e4af0f
#
_entry.id   eeedb43d07325a710d6d31dcc6e4af0f
#
_cell.length_a   1.000
_cell.length_b   1.000
_cell.length_c   1.000
_cell.angle_alpha   90.00
_cell.angle_beta   90.00
_cell.angle_gamma   90.00
#
_symmetry.space_group_name_H-M   'P 1'
#
loop_
_entity.id
_entity.type
_entity.pdbx_description
1 polymer ?
#
loop_
_entity_poly.entity_id
_entity_poly.type
_entity_poly.pdbx_seq_one_letter_code
_entity_poly.pdbx_strand_id
1 'polypeptide(L)'
;MNYRKNKGITLIALVITIIVLLILAGVAIAMLSGENGILMKATEAKTKTEQSQKEEETTLTTMDLETYFLTNNSKYKCKYGYITGITLEEVEEKLKTKDTVKDLESELPDGYSVSFKYNVTTEKDENVQEDENICSGMAITKGNEIVARVVVYGDINCNGKILDGGVLDVTKIMDYIEKKKNVTDFQKQAMNINQDSYIDDLDKNLALQYVNKAMDTIEILKMQNNYARDLKEATDKISDKDIINSLAICEKDDFTEAEDEDGKYYIINLKKSYTYKELWELIETDGSGYTVQMQSAEGKKIAKSNENTVESKTWISITIAKIVKNGAIPESTNINLEVK
;
A
#
# COMPACT_ATOMS: atom_id res chain seq x y z
N MET A 1 79.55 48.38 -27.93
CA MET A 1 78.09 48.42 -28.29
C MET A 1 77.64 46.97 -28.46
N ASN A 2 77.02 46.39 -27.49
CA ASN A 2 76.54 45.00 -27.51
C ASN A 2 75.10 44.96 -28.09
N TYR A 3 74.98 44.47 -29.32
CA TYR A 3 73.67 44.15 -29.93
C TYR A 3 73.10 42.87 -29.31
N ARG A 4 72.08 43.01 -28.49
CA ARG A 4 71.25 41.87 -28.10
C ARG A 4 70.49 41.36 -29.33
N LYS A 5 70.85 40.21 -29.84
CA LYS A 5 70.03 39.48 -30.83
C LYS A 5 68.73 39.05 -30.17
N ASN A 6 67.65 39.76 -30.49
CA ASN A 6 66.33 39.26 -30.18
C ASN A 6 66.09 37.99 -31.01
N LYS A 7 66.16 36.82 -30.39
CA LYS A 7 65.66 35.56 -30.98
C LYS A 7 64.16 35.63 -31.06
N GLY A 8 63.64 35.95 -32.23
CA GLY A 8 62.22 35.86 -32.49
C GLY A 8 61.73 34.41 -32.31
N ILE A 9 60.59 34.27 -31.74
CA ILE A 9 59.88 32.96 -31.66
C ILE A 9 59.65 32.51 -33.10
N THR A 10 60.11 31.29 -33.46
CA THR A 10 59.89 30.77 -34.82
C THR A 10 58.42 30.58 -35.06
N LEU A 11 57.90 30.83 -36.26
CA LEU A 11 56.51 30.69 -36.63
C LEU A 11 55.95 29.30 -36.22
N ILE A 12 56.73 28.28 -36.33
CA ILE A 12 56.44 26.90 -35.92
C ILE A 12 56.19 26.82 -34.40
N ALA A 13 57.04 27.43 -33.58
CA ALA A 13 56.90 27.44 -32.13
C ALA A 13 55.56 28.16 -31.71
N LEU A 14 55.22 29.26 -32.39
CA LEU A 14 54.00 29.99 -32.15
C LEU A 14 52.74 29.14 -32.50
N VAL A 15 52.75 28.48 -33.64
CA VAL A 15 51.63 27.59 -34.06
C VAL A 15 51.44 26.43 -33.10
N ILE A 16 52.55 25.77 -32.67
CA ILE A 16 52.46 24.67 -31.69
C ILE A 16 51.88 25.16 -30.36
N THR A 17 52.28 26.35 -29.89
CA THR A 17 51.79 26.92 -28.64
C THR A 17 50.27 27.19 -28.72
N ILE A 18 49.80 27.72 -29.86
CA ILE A 18 48.34 27.96 -30.05
C ILE A 18 47.57 26.65 -30.07
N ILE A 19 48.07 25.62 -30.78
CA ILE A 19 47.40 24.30 -30.80
C ILE A 19 47.33 23.71 -29.41
N VAL A 20 48.41 23.73 -28.63
CA VAL A 20 48.43 23.22 -27.25
C VAL A 20 47.48 23.97 -26.36
N LEU A 21 47.41 25.30 -26.47
CA LEU A 21 46.44 26.12 -25.71
C LEU A 21 45.00 25.80 -26.08
N LEU A 22 44.70 25.57 -27.36
CA LEU A 22 43.34 25.21 -27.80
C LEU A 22 42.94 23.82 -27.27
N ILE A 23 43.85 22.84 -27.28
CA ILE A 23 43.62 21.52 -26.73
C ILE A 23 43.33 21.61 -25.21
N LEU A 24 44.18 22.33 -24.47
CA LEU A 24 44.04 22.51 -23.04
C LEU A 24 42.71 23.24 -22.69
N ALA A 25 42.38 24.28 -23.46
CA ALA A 25 41.07 24.99 -23.28
C ALA A 25 39.90 24.06 -23.57
N GLY A 26 39.97 23.27 -24.64
CA GLY A 26 38.91 22.30 -24.98
C GLY A 26 38.71 21.23 -23.89
N VAL A 27 39.78 20.66 -23.34
CA VAL A 27 39.72 19.70 -22.23
C VAL A 27 39.16 20.35 -20.97
N ALA A 28 39.59 21.58 -20.63
CA ALA A 28 39.10 22.30 -19.46
C ALA A 28 37.61 22.60 -19.57
N ILE A 29 37.12 23.01 -20.74
CA ILE A 29 35.69 23.25 -20.99
C ILE A 29 34.91 21.93 -20.91
N ALA A 30 35.41 20.84 -21.50
CA ALA A 30 34.76 19.54 -21.43
C ALA A 30 34.67 19.00 -19.99
N MET A 31 35.66 19.20 -19.15
CA MET A 31 35.63 18.83 -17.73
C MET A 31 34.65 19.67 -16.91
N LEU A 32 34.42 20.93 -17.29
CA LEU A 32 33.50 21.82 -16.58
C LEU A 32 32.04 21.63 -16.99
N SER A 33 31.78 21.45 -18.30
CA SER A 33 30.42 21.53 -18.88
C SER A 33 29.97 20.27 -19.64
N GLY A 34 30.80 19.21 -19.70
CA GLY A 34 30.37 17.91 -20.26
C GLY A 34 29.33 17.18 -19.42
N GLU A 35 28.66 16.14 -19.96
CA GLU A 35 27.65 15.32 -19.24
C GLU A 35 28.15 14.77 -17.90
N ASN A 36 29.47 14.59 -17.72
CA ASN A 36 30.07 14.24 -16.44
C ASN A 36 30.85 15.42 -15.80
N GLY A 37 30.59 16.65 -16.25
CA GLY A 37 31.25 17.85 -15.78
C GLY A 37 30.95 18.20 -14.34
N ILE A 38 31.87 18.90 -13.68
CA ILE A 38 31.71 19.35 -12.30
C ILE A 38 30.46 20.21 -12.11
N LEU A 39 30.11 21.01 -13.12
CA LEU A 39 28.90 21.86 -13.07
C LEU A 39 27.62 21.03 -13.06
N MET A 40 27.54 19.98 -13.89
CA MET A 40 26.39 19.06 -13.90
C MET A 40 26.25 18.33 -12.57
N LYS A 41 27.34 17.77 -12.05
CA LYS A 41 27.33 17.10 -10.74
C LYS A 41 26.98 18.03 -9.59
N ALA A 42 27.44 19.27 -9.62
CA ALA A 42 27.06 20.28 -8.64
C ALA A 42 25.57 20.65 -8.71
N THR A 43 25.01 20.74 -9.92
CA THR A 43 23.57 21.01 -10.13
C THR A 43 22.75 19.82 -9.66
N GLU A 44 23.13 18.58 -10.02
CA GLU A 44 22.46 17.37 -9.53
C GLU A 44 22.53 17.23 -8.00
N ALA A 45 23.68 17.51 -7.39
CA ALA A 45 23.84 17.49 -5.94
C ALA A 45 22.96 18.54 -5.27
N LYS A 46 22.88 19.74 -5.85
CA LYS A 46 22.00 20.81 -5.36
C LYS A 46 20.54 20.39 -5.45
N THR A 47 20.09 19.88 -6.59
CA THR A 47 18.70 19.43 -6.79
C THR A 47 18.34 18.31 -5.81
N LYS A 48 19.24 17.32 -5.62
CA LYS A 48 19.02 16.25 -4.63
C LYS A 48 18.95 16.78 -3.21
N THR A 49 19.79 17.74 -2.85
CA THR A 49 19.78 18.35 -1.51
C THR A 49 18.49 19.12 -1.28
N GLU A 50 18.05 19.92 -2.25
CA GLU A 50 16.80 20.67 -2.18
C GLU A 50 15.59 19.72 -2.10
N GLN A 51 15.61 18.63 -2.84
CA GLN A 51 14.58 17.60 -2.77
C GLN A 51 14.56 16.91 -1.41
N SER A 52 15.72 16.50 -0.88
CA SER A 52 15.79 15.87 0.44
C SER A 52 15.35 16.81 1.56
N GLN A 53 15.70 18.08 1.50
CA GLN A 53 15.25 19.08 2.46
C GLN A 53 13.72 19.26 2.41
N LYS A 54 13.14 19.28 1.21
CA LYS A 54 11.70 19.37 1.03
C LYS A 54 10.97 18.13 1.55
N GLU A 55 11.51 16.94 1.30
CA GLU A 55 10.96 15.68 1.84
C GLU A 55 11.03 15.65 3.37
N GLU A 56 12.12 16.13 3.96
CA GLU A 56 12.27 16.24 5.41
C GLU A 56 11.26 17.23 6.00
N GLU A 57 11.10 18.42 5.41
CA GLU A 57 10.14 19.43 5.84
C GLU A 57 8.69 18.90 5.76
N THR A 58 8.33 18.22 4.67
CA THR A 58 7.02 17.58 4.51
C THR A 58 6.80 16.51 5.57
N THR A 59 7.82 15.70 5.88
CA THR A 59 7.74 14.66 6.90
C THR A 59 7.51 15.28 8.29
N LEU A 60 8.25 16.31 8.65
CA LEU A 60 8.07 17.03 9.92
C LEU A 60 6.67 17.63 10.02
N THR A 61 6.18 18.26 8.95
CA THR A 61 4.84 18.85 8.91
C THR A 61 3.73 17.79 9.06
N THR A 62 3.93 16.60 8.49
CA THR A 62 3.01 15.46 8.66
C THR A 62 3.00 14.97 10.10
N MET A 63 4.17 14.87 10.74
CA MET A 63 4.28 14.48 12.15
C MET A 63 3.62 15.52 13.08
N ASP A 64 3.72 16.79 12.77
CA ASP A 64 3.03 17.87 13.51
C ASP A 64 1.51 17.68 13.44
N LEU A 65 0.98 17.37 12.26
CA LEU A 65 -0.45 17.12 12.06
C LEU A 65 -0.93 15.86 12.80
N GLU A 66 -0.14 14.79 12.75
CA GLU A 66 -0.41 13.55 13.51
C GLU A 66 -0.48 13.83 15.02
N THR A 67 0.52 14.54 15.53
CA THR A 67 0.59 14.94 16.95
C THR A 67 -0.59 15.84 17.33
N TYR A 68 -0.96 16.78 16.47
CA TYR A 68 -2.08 17.67 16.69
C TYR A 68 -3.40 16.95 16.89
N PHE A 69 -3.75 16.03 16.00
CA PHE A 69 -4.98 15.24 16.13
C PHE A 69 -4.98 14.35 17.38
N LEU A 70 -3.84 13.75 17.72
CA LEU A 70 -3.71 12.95 18.94
C LEU A 70 -3.92 13.80 20.20
N THR A 71 -3.32 14.98 20.23
CA THR A 71 -3.36 15.86 21.42
C THR A 71 -4.73 16.48 21.63
N ASN A 72 -5.44 16.82 20.57
CA ASN A 72 -6.76 17.46 20.63
C ASN A 72 -7.91 16.45 20.68
N ASN A 73 -7.61 15.16 20.79
CA ASN A 73 -8.60 14.08 20.86
C ASN A 73 -9.63 14.16 19.70
N SER A 74 -9.16 14.53 18.51
CA SER A 74 -9.98 14.60 17.31
C SER A 74 -10.52 13.22 16.92
N LYS A 75 -11.69 13.18 16.30
CA LYS A 75 -12.21 11.97 15.64
C LYS A 75 -11.35 11.56 14.46
N TYR A 76 -10.74 12.53 13.77
CA TYR A 76 -9.81 12.29 12.69
C TYR A 76 -8.47 11.82 13.22
N LYS A 77 -7.80 11.01 12.42
CA LYS A 77 -6.46 10.49 12.73
C LYS A 77 -5.58 10.74 11.51
N CYS A 78 -4.39 11.25 11.74
CA CYS A 78 -3.37 11.33 10.71
C CYS A 78 -2.28 10.30 11.01
N LYS A 79 -1.91 9.52 10.01
CA LYS A 79 -0.80 8.58 10.12
C LYS A 79 -0.13 8.42 8.76
N TYR A 80 1.18 8.58 8.73
CA TYR A 80 1.97 8.49 7.49
C TYR A 80 1.46 9.37 6.34
N GLY A 81 0.92 10.56 6.66
CA GLY A 81 0.36 11.45 5.65
C GLY A 81 -1.03 11.08 5.16
N TYR A 82 -1.73 10.16 5.85
CA TYR A 82 -3.11 9.81 5.54
C TYR A 82 -4.04 10.19 6.68
N ILE A 83 -5.13 10.89 6.34
CA ILE A 83 -6.19 11.24 7.30
C ILE A 83 -7.33 10.24 7.16
N THR A 84 -7.71 9.65 8.27
CA THR A 84 -8.80 8.67 8.42
C THR A 84 -9.76 9.10 9.53
N GLY A 85 -10.74 8.27 9.85
CA GLY A 85 -11.75 8.59 10.88
C GLY A 85 -12.93 9.40 10.35
N ILE A 86 -13.12 9.40 9.02
CA ILE A 86 -14.25 10.07 8.37
C ILE A 86 -15.55 9.38 8.77
N THR A 87 -16.53 10.17 9.20
CA THR A 87 -17.84 9.64 9.59
C THR A 87 -18.62 9.19 8.36
N LEU A 88 -19.16 7.98 8.44
CA LEU A 88 -20.02 7.41 7.41
C LEU A 88 -21.49 7.47 7.84
N GLU A 89 -22.38 7.58 6.88
CA GLU A 89 -23.83 7.43 7.07
C GLU A 89 -24.40 6.48 6.02
N GLU A 90 -25.48 5.83 6.35
CA GLU A 90 -26.23 4.97 5.44
C GLU A 90 -27.33 5.75 4.75
N VAL A 91 -27.35 5.73 3.43
CA VAL A 91 -28.39 6.34 2.60
C VAL A 91 -28.80 5.35 1.52
N GLU A 92 -30.08 4.98 1.50
CA GLU A 92 -30.62 4.03 0.52
C GLU A 92 -29.85 2.70 0.48
N GLU A 93 -29.58 2.14 1.65
CA GLU A 93 -28.82 0.89 1.84
C GLU A 93 -27.38 0.96 1.30
N LYS A 94 -26.78 2.15 1.25
CA LYS A 94 -25.40 2.37 0.83
C LYS A 94 -24.68 3.28 1.81
N LEU A 95 -23.41 3.00 2.04
CA LEU A 95 -22.57 3.86 2.85
C LEU A 95 -21.99 4.99 2.01
N LYS A 96 -22.03 6.20 2.56
CA LYS A 96 -21.33 7.37 2.04
C LYS A 96 -20.70 8.17 3.19
N THR A 97 -19.80 9.07 2.84
CA THR A 97 -19.26 10.01 3.82
C THR A 97 -20.31 11.03 4.23
N LYS A 98 -20.38 11.28 5.53
CA LYS A 98 -21.25 12.31 6.14
C LYS A 98 -20.51 13.63 6.31
N ASP A 99 -19.24 13.56 6.67
CA ASP A 99 -18.43 14.75 6.93
C ASP A 99 -18.22 15.55 5.65
N THR A 100 -18.24 16.88 5.77
CA THR A 100 -17.92 17.83 4.70
C THR A 100 -16.50 18.35 4.82
N VAL A 101 -16.00 19.02 3.77
CA VAL A 101 -14.71 19.74 3.80
C VAL A 101 -14.66 20.67 4.99
N LYS A 102 -15.73 21.45 5.23
CA LYS A 102 -15.84 22.37 6.36
C LYS A 102 -15.71 21.68 7.72
N ASP A 103 -16.29 20.48 7.88
CA ASP A 103 -16.17 19.72 9.14
C ASP A 103 -14.72 19.35 9.41
N LEU A 104 -13.99 18.87 8.42
CA LEU A 104 -12.58 18.54 8.55
C LEU A 104 -11.73 19.79 8.81
N GLU A 105 -11.96 20.86 8.05
CA GLU A 105 -11.22 22.12 8.21
C GLU A 105 -11.37 22.72 9.60
N SER A 106 -12.55 22.57 10.23
CA SER A 106 -12.79 23.06 11.59
C SER A 106 -11.93 22.36 12.64
N GLU A 107 -11.37 21.19 12.33
CA GLU A 107 -10.49 20.41 13.22
C GLU A 107 -9.01 20.43 12.78
N LEU A 108 -8.67 21.15 11.71
CA LEU A 108 -7.28 21.34 11.30
C LEU A 108 -6.61 22.45 12.11
N PRO A 109 -5.29 22.36 12.34
CA PRO A 109 -4.55 23.46 12.94
C PRO A 109 -4.45 24.69 12.03
N ASP A 110 -4.16 25.84 12.61
CA ASP A 110 -4.00 27.08 11.85
C ASP A 110 -2.96 26.93 10.72
N GLY A 111 -3.31 27.46 9.54
CA GLY A 111 -2.48 27.41 8.35
C GLY A 111 -2.59 26.14 7.52
N TYR A 112 -3.44 25.19 7.93
CA TYR A 112 -3.81 24.02 7.13
C TYR A 112 -5.19 24.20 6.52
N SER A 113 -5.40 23.62 5.33
CA SER A 113 -6.70 23.63 4.63
C SER A 113 -6.88 22.40 3.76
N VAL A 114 -8.13 22.06 3.44
CA VAL A 114 -8.47 21.06 2.44
C VAL A 114 -8.55 21.76 1.08
N SER A 115 -7.53 21.63 0.25
CA SER A 115 -7.41 22.46 -0.96
C SER A 115 -7.85 21.79 -2.24
N PHE A 116 -7.65 20.49 -2.36
CA PHE A 116 -7.85 19.77 -3.61
C PHE A 116 -8.54 18.42 -3.37
N LYS A 117 -9.26 17.93 -4.40
CA LYS A 117 -9.71 16.56 -4.54
C LYS A 117 -9.10 15.92 -5.78
N TYR A 118 -8.82 14.64 -5.71
CA TYR A 118 -8.27 13.91 -6.84
C TYR A 118 -9.37 13.46 -7.80
N ASN A 119 -9.26 13.85 -9.06
CA ASN A 119 -10.13 13.38 -10.13
C ASN A 119 -9.52 12.11 -10.77
N VAL A 120 -10.15 10.96 -10.56
CA VAL A 120 -9.66 9.65 -11.07
C VAL A 120 -9.72 9.51 -12.59
N THR A 121 -10.47 10.38 -13.28
CA THR A 121 -10.60 10.34 -14.74
C THR A 121 -9.48 11.13 -15.39
N THR A 122 -9.18 12.32 -14.85
CA THR A 122 -8.13 13.19 -15.37
C THR A 122 -6.77 12.91 -14.74
N GLU A 123 -6.74 12.12 -13.67
CA GLU A 123 -5.57 11.85 -12.83
C GLU A 123 -4.90 13.13 -12.30
N LYS A 124 -5.71 14.14 -11.97
CA LYS A 124 -5.26 15.46 -11.49
C LYS A 124 -6.04 15.91 -10.28
N ASP A 125 -5.40 16.78 -9.51
CA ASP A 125 -6.05 17.48 -8.42
C ASP A 125 -6.89 18.65 -8.95
N GLU A 126 -8.12 18.81 -8.42
CA GLU A 126 -9.08 19.85 -8.70
C GLU A 126 -9.46 20.56 -7.40
N ASN A 127 -9.84 21.84 -7.47
CA ASN A 127 -10.26 22.59 -6.29
C ASN A 127 -11.51 21.97 -5.65
N VAL A 128 -11.60 22.03 -4.34
CA VAL A 128 -12.77 21.60 -3.56
C VAL A 128 -13.66 22.78 -3.17
N GLN A 129 -14.91 22.49 -2.78
CA GLN A 129 -15.84 23.44 -2.18
C GLN A 129 -16.05 23.07 -0.70
N GLU A 130 -16.33 24.06 0.16
CA GLU A 130 -16.50 23.85 1.61
C GLU A 130 -17.67 22.91 1.98
N ASP A 131 -18.70 22.87 1.16
CA ASP A 131 -19.90 22.04 1.35
C ASP A 131 -19.82 20.66 0.68
N GLU A 132 -18.72 20.36 -0.01
CA GLU A 132 -18.50 19.04 -0.58
C GLU A 132 -18.30 17.99 0.52
N ASN A 133 -18.86 16.80 0.31
CA ASN A 133 -18.57 15.66 1.16
C ASN A 133 -17.13 15.21 1.00
N ILE A 134 -16.51 14.85 2.12
CA ILE A 134 -15.16 14.31 2.13
C ILE A 134 -15.08 13.05 1.27
N CYS A 135 -14.01 12.89 0.50
CA CYS A 135 -13.72 11.68 -0.26
C CYS A 135 -12.23 11.32 -0.19
N SER A 136 -11.92 10.09 -0.56
CA SER A 136 -10.52 9.66 -0.70
C SER A 136 -9.78 10.56 -1.68
N GLY A 137 -8.50 10.82 -1.40
CA GLY A 137 -7.64 11.62 -2.27
C GLY A 137 -7.75 13.13 -2.06
N MET A 138 -8.68 13.62 -1.22
CA MET A 138 -8.67 15.03 -0.83
C MET A 138 -7.36 15.38 -0.16
N ALA A 139 -6.75 16.49 -0.59
CA ALA A 139 -5.42 16.92 -0.17
C ALA A 139 -5.49 17.97 0.92
N ILE A 140 -4.80 17.72 2.00
CA ILE A 140 -4.55 18.72 3.05
C ILE A 140 -3.26 19.43 2.71
N THR A 141 -3.33 20.75 2.68
CA THR A 141 -2.16 21.59 2.39
C THR A 141 -1.78 22.47 3.57
N LYS A 142 -0.50 22.78 3.64
CA LYS A 142 0.07 23.86 4.47
C LYS A 142 0.77 24.85 3.53
N GLY A 143 0.18 26.02 3.36
CA GLY A 143 0.60 26.91 2.28
C GLY A 143 0.33 26.26 0.90
N ASN A 144 1.38 26.09 0.10
CA ASN A 144 1.27 25.50 -1.24
C ASN A 144 1.68 23.99 -1.30
N GLU A 145 1.96 23.38 -0.17
CA GLU A 145 2.45 22.00 -0.10
C GLU A 145 1.37 21.04 0.37
N ILE A 146 1.21 19.92 -0.32
CA ILE A 146 0.36 18.81 0.13
C ILE A 146 1.11 18.05 1.22
N VAL A 147 0.54 18.02 2.42
CA VAL A 147 1.15 17.39 3.60
C VAL A 147 0.45 16.11 4.02
N ALA A 148 -0.81 15.93 3.61
CA ALA A 148 -1.55 14.70 3.85
C ALA A 148 -2.66 14.53 2.80
N ARG A 149 -3.19 13.31 2.70
CA ARG A 149 -4.38 13.01 1.92
C ARG A 149 -5.41 12.24 2.74
N VAL A 150 -6.67 12.52 2.48
CA VAL A 150 -7.77 11.78 3.11
C VAL A 150 -7.86 10.37 2.52
N VAL A 151 -8.14 9.41 3.37
CA VAL A 151 -8.44 8.03 3.01
C VAL A 151 -9.77 7.62 3.63
N VAL A 152 -10.68 7.22 2.79
CA VAL A 152 -11.96 6.59 3.16
C VAL A 152 -11.93 5.17 2.63
N TYR A 153 -11.90 4.20 3.51
CA TYR A 153 -11.79 2.80 3.11
C TYR A 153 -12.99 2.37 2.28
N GLY A 154 -12.73 1.81 1.10
CA GLY A 154 -13.75 1.43 0.13
C GLY A 154 -14.19 2.54 -0.84
N ASP A 155 -13.75 3.78 -0.66
CA ASP A 155 -13.95 4.87 -1.62
C ASP A 155 -12.75 4.97 -2.56
N ILE A 156 -12.65 4.06 -3.51
CA ILE A 156 -11.50 3.92 -4.41
C ILE A 156 -11.60 4.87 -5.61
N ASN A 157 -12.82 5.21 -5.98
CA ASN A 157 -13.11 6.12 -7.09
C ASN A 157 -13.16 7.61 -6.66
N CYS A 158 -12.92 7.91 -5.38
CA CYS A 158 -12.80 9.25 -4.82
C CYS A 158 -14.09 10.09 -4.95
N ASN A 159 -15.25 9.47 -4.73
CA ASN A 159 -16.54 10.13 -4.81
C ASN A 159 -17.29 10.23 -3.46
N GLY A 160 -16.67 9.79 -2.38
CA GLY A 160 -17.21 9.80 -1.02
C GLY A 160 -18.27 8.73 -0.76
N LYS A 161 -18.43 7.75 -1.63
CA LYS A 161 -19.33 6.62 -1.44
C LYS A 161 -18.55 5.32 -1.38
N ILE A 162 -18.96 4.43 -0.50
CA ILE A 162 -18.26 3.18 -0.24
C ILE A 162 -18.72 2.12 -1.24
N LEU A 163 -17.82 1.69 -2.11
CA LEU A 163 -18.07 0.63 -3.10
C LEU A 163 -19.36 0.87 -3.94
N ASP A 164 -19.72 2.14 -4.16
CA ASP A 164 -20.98 2.51 -4.80
C ASP A 164 -21.03 2.21 -6.29
N GLY A 165 -19.89 2.28 -6.95
CA GLY A 165 -19.72 1.86 -8.34
C GLY A 165 -19.85 0.35 -8.50
N GLY A 166 -20.06 -0.38 -7.40
CA GLY A 166 -20.20 -1.80 -7.36
C GLY A 166 -19.01 -2.48 -8.04
N VAL A 167 -19.27 -2.96 -9.24
CA VAL A 167 -18.25 -3.63 -10.05
C VAL A 167 -17.01 -2.77 -10.32
N LEU A 168 -17.15 -1.43 -10.41
CA LEU A 168 -16.01 -0.56 -10.75
C LEU A 168 -14.95 -0.50 -9.63
N ASP A 169 -15.36 -0.34 -8.37
CA ASP A 169 -14.42 -0.32 -7.25
C ASP A 169 -13.79 -1.69 -7.02
N VAL A 170 -14.59 -2.75 -7.08
CA VAL A 170 -14.09 -4.13 -7.01
C VAL A 170 -13.14 -4.43 -8.17
N THR A 171 -13.45 -3.98 -9.39
CA THR A 171 -12.57 -4.17 -10.56
C THR A 171 -11.24 -3.48 -10.35
N LYS A 172 -11.20 -2.30 -9.74
CA LYS A 172 -9.94 -1.61 -9.43
C LYS A 172 -9.08 -2.40 -8.43
N ILE A 173 -9.70 -2.99 -7.40
CA ILE A 173 -8.98 -3.87 -6.46
C ILE A 173 -8.41 -5.07 -7.24
N MET A 174 -9.21 -5.72 -8.08
CA MET A 174 -8.78 -6.85 -8.89
C MET A 174 -7.65 -6.47 -9.86
N ASP A 175 -7.79 -5.36 -10.58
CA ASP A 175 -6.77 -4.86 -11.51
C ASP A 175 -5.44 -4.56 -10.78
N TYR A 176 -5.50 -4.08 -9.54
CA TYR A 176 -4.31 -3.84 -8.73
C TYR A 176 -3.65 -5.16 -8.31
N ILE A 177 -4.42 -6.11 -7.72
CA ILE A 177 -3.92 -7.42 -7.30
C ILE A 177 -3.29 -8.17 -8.48
N GLU A 178 -3.92 -8.12 -9.65
CA GLU A 178 -3.41 -8.74 -10.87
C GLU A 178 -2.30 -7.93 -11.58
N LYS A 179 -1.84 -6.83 -10.96
CA LYS A 179 -0.79 -5.93 -11.49
C LYS A 179 -1.09 -5.34 -12.87
N LYS A 180 -2.36 -5.17 -13.20
CA LYS A 180 -2.82 -4.62 -14.48
C LYS A 180 -2.76 -3.10 -14.54
N LYS A 181 -2.91 -2.41 -13.41
CA LYS A 181 -2.90 -0.95 -13.31
C LYS A 181 -2.12 -0.45 -12.12
N ASN A 182 -1.42 0.66 -12.32
CA ASN A 182 -0.89 1.45 -11.23
C ASN A 182 -2.02 2.32 -10.66
N VAL A 183 -2.03 2.46 -9.34
CA VAL A 183 -2.93 3.33 -8.57
C VAL A 183 -2.09 4.21 -7.65
N THR A 184 -2.66 5.32 -7.21
CA THR A 184 -2.00 6.22 -6.25
C THR A 184 -1.89 5.56 -4.88
N ASP A 185 -0.97 6.05 -4.03
CA ASP A 185 -0.76 5.45 -2.72
C ASP A 185 -1.98 5.58 -1.80
N PHE A 186 -2.70 6.71 -1.85
CA PHE A 186 -3.94 6.85 -1.08
C PHE A 186 -5.06 5.91 -1.60
N GLN A 187 -5.12 5.61 -2.91
CA GLN A 187 -6.04 4.61 -3.45
C GLN A 187 -5.69 3.20 -2.97
N LYS A 188 -4.40 2.87 -2.85
CA LYS A 188 -3.97 1.62 -2.21
C LYS A 188 -4.49 1.54 -0.77
N GLN A 189 -4.34 2.63 0.00
CA GLN A 189 -4.89 2.66 1.35
C GLN A 189 -6.42 2.49 1.36
N ALA A 190 -7.15 3.13 0.44
CA ALA A 190 -8.60 2.99 0.33
C ALA A 190 -9.06 1.59 -0.11
N MET A 191 -8.22 0.83 -0.82
CA MET A 191 -8.47 -0.57 -1.21
C MET A 191 -8.31 -1.55 -0.05
N ASN A 192 -7.53 -1.20 0.97
CA ASN A 192 -7.30 -2.04 2.15
C ASN A 192 -8.52 -1.95 3.08
N ILE A 193 -9.58 -2.66 2.73
CA ILE A 193 -10.90 -2.56 3.39
C ILE A 193 -10.86 -3.11 4.81
N ASN A 194 -10.11 -4.18 5.03
CA ASN A 194 -9.94 -4.81 6.33
C ASN A 194 -8.86 -4.15 7.19
N GLN A 195 -8.10 -3.18 6.64
CA GLN A 195 -7.05 -2.42 7.31
C GLN A 195 -5.89 -3.28 7.87
N ASP A 196 -5.60 -4.41 7.25
CA ASP A 196 -4.57 -5.36 7.72
C ASP A 196 -3.15 -5.07 7.21
N SER A 197 -2.94 -4.13 6.33
CA SER A 197 -1.68 -3.75 5.68
C SER A 197 -1.40 -4.39 4.31
N TYR A 198 -2.23 -5.30 3.84
CA TYR A 198 -2.14 -5.88 2.49
C TYR A 198 -3.36 -5.46 1.66
N ILE A 199 -3.21 -5.52 0.34
CA ILE A 199 -4.32 -5.44 -0.59
C ILE A 199 -4.31 -6.76 -1.33
N ASP A 200 -5.22 -7.64 -0.93
CA ASP A 200 -5.25 -9.01 -1.43
C ASP A 200 -6.67 -9.50 -1.73
N ASP A 201 -6.80 -10.81 -1.91
CA ASP A 201 -8.10 -11.43 -2.21
C ASP A 201 -9.12 -11.28 -1.07
N LEU A 202 -8.68 -10.98 0.15
CA LEU A 202 -9.60 -10.73 1.26
C LEU A 202 -10.33 -9.41 1.08
N ASP A 203 -9.61 -8.32 0.75
CA ASP A 203 -10.22 -7.03 0.45
C ASP A 203 -11.20 -7.13 -0.71
N LYS A 204 -10.81 -7.84 -1.78
CA LYS A 204 -11.69 -8.13 -2.91
C LYS A 204 -12.96 -8.87 -2.47
N ASN A 205 -12.82 -9.90 -1.64
CA ASN A 205 -13.95 -10.71 -1.20
C ASN A 205 -14.88 -9.92 -0.29
N LEU A 206 -14.36 -9.11 0.64
CA LEU A 206 -15.14 -8.19 1.46
C LEU A 206 -15.92 -7.19 0.59
N ALA A 207 -15.25 -6.60 -0.39
CA ALA A 207 -15.89 -5.70 -1.33
C ALA A 207 -17.03 -6.38 -2.12
N LEU A 208 -16.80 -7.60 -2.60
CA LEU A 208 -17.80 -8.38 -3.32
C LEU A 208 -18.99 -8.76 -2.43
N GLN A 209 -18.77 -9.15 -1.18
CA GLN A 209 -19.83 -9.49 -0.24
C GLN A 209 -20.71 -8.28 0.03
N TYR A 210 -20.11 -7.11 0.24
CA TYR A 210 -20.86 -5.87 0.44
C TYR A 210 -21.66 -5.48 -0.80
N VAL A 211 -21.05 -5.48 -1.98
CA VAL A 211 -21.73 -5.11 -3.25
C VAL A 211 -22.88 -6.06 -3.57
N ASN A 212 -22.73 -7.34 -3.28
CA ASN A 212 -23.76 -8.37 -3.49
C ASN A 212 -24.82 -8.44 -2.39
N LYS A 213 -24.77 -7.49 -1.41
CA LYS A 213 -25.67 -7.49 -0.25
C LYS A 213 -25.64 -8.79 0.58
N ALA A 214 -24.53 -9.52 0.52
CA ALA A 214 -24.25 -10.68 1.36
C ALA A 214 -23.76 -10.27 2.75
N MET A 215 -23.41 -9.01 2.91
CA MET A 215 -22.97 -8.36 4.15
C MET A 215 -23.72 -7.03 4.28
N ASP A 216 -24.29 -6.76 5.43
CA ASP A 216 -24.95 -5.48 5.67
C ASP A 216 -23.93 -4.36 5.99
N THR A 217 -24.39 -3.12 5.93
CA THR A 217 -23.57 -1.93 6.17
C THR A 217 -22.99 -1.91 7.58
N ILE A 218 -23.70 -2.48 8.56
CA ILE A 218 -23.29 -2.53 9.96
C ILE A 218 -22.12 -3.50 10.13
N GLU A 219 -22.11 -4.61 9.43
CA GLU A 219 -21.02 -5.58 9.49
C GLU A 219 -19.72 -5.01 8.92
N ILE A 220 -19.78 -4.31 7.79
CA ILE A 220 -18.60 -3.60 7.24
C ILE A 220 -18.07 -2.55 8.22
N LEU A 221 -18.93 -1.75 8.83
CA LEU A 221 -18.51 -0.75 9.82
C LEU A 221 -17.89 -1.39 11.06
N LYS A 222 -18.43 -2.50 11.53
CA LYS A 222 -17.85 -3.26 12.64
C LYS A 222 -16.47 -3.84 12.26
N MET A 223 -16.33 -4.39 11.07
CA MET A 223 -15.06 -4.89 10.57
C MET A 223 -14.02 -3.80 10.48
N GLN A 224 -14.34 -2.66 9.87
CA GLN A 224 -13.43 -1.51 9.78
C GLN A 224 -12.96 -0.99 11.14
N ASN A 225 -13.80 -1.10 12.17
CA ASN A 225 -13.48 -0.59 13.51
C ASN A 225 -12.85 -1.64 14.46
N ASN A 226 -13.17 -2.91 14.29
CA ASN A 226 -12.82 -3.97 15.23
C ASN A 226 -11.81 -4.99 14.66
N TYR A 227 -11.81 -5.21 13.36
CA TYR A 227 -11.05 -6.29 12.73
C TYR A 227 -9.55 -6.19 12.99
N ALA A 228 -8.97 -5.00 12.82
CA ALA A 228 -7.55 -4.78 13.09
C ALA A 228 -7.18 -4.98 14.57
N ARG A 229 -8.12 -4.76 15.51
CA ARG A 229 -7.89 -4.97 16.93
C ARG A 229 -8.00 -6.44 17.32
N ASP A 230 -9.02 -7.13 16.81
CA ASP A 230 -9.35 -8.51 17.23
C ASP A 230 -8.39 -9.54 16.63
N LEU A 231 -7.95 -9.34 15.37
CA LEU A 231 -6.88 -10.14 14.76
C LEU A 231 -5.55 -10.01 15.51
N LYS A 232 -5.22 -8.80 15.96
CA LYS A 232 -3.98 -8.58 16.71
C LYS A 232 -3.97 -9.28 18.06
N GLU A 233 -5.08 -9.24 18.81
CA GLU A 233 -5.19 -9.94 20.09
C GLU A 233 -5.24 -11.46 19.89
N ALA A 234 -5.80 -11.93 18.77
CA ALA A 234 -5.86 -13.33 18.44
C ALA A 234 -4.52 -13.87 17.93
N THR A 235 -3.84 -13.18 16.98
CA THR A 235 -2.59 -13.68 16.39
C THR A 235 -1.39 -13.65 17.34
N ASP A 236 -1.34 -12.74 18.31
CA ASP A 236 -0.28 -12.70 19.31
C ASP A 236 -0.34 -13.86 20.32
N LYS A 237 -1.45 -14.60 20.36
CA LYS A 237 -1.71 -15.66 21.36
C LYS A 237 -1.93 -17.05 20.77
N ILE A 238 -2.16 -17.18 19.47
CA ILE A 238 -2.55 -18.43 18.83
C ILE A 238 -1.32 -19.06 18.17
N SER A 239 -0.98 -20.29 18.56
CA SER A 239 0.04 -21.10 17.90
C SER A 239 -0.51 -21.72 16.60
N ASP A 240 0.40 -22.14 15.68
CA ASP A 240 0.01 -22.88 14.47
C ASP A 240 -0.91 -24.07 14.80
N LYS A 241 -0.65 -24.74 15.92
CA LYS A 241 -1.45 -25.87 16.40
C LYS A 241 -2.87 -25.47 16.79
N ASP A 242 -3.02 -24.31 17.45
CA ASP A 242 -4.35 -23.81 17.81
C ASP A 242 -5.14 -23.44 16.55
N ILE A 243 -4.46 -22.88 15.55
CA ILE A 243 -5.08 -22.56 14.26
C ILE A 243 -5.53 -23.84 13.55
N ILE A 244 -4.67 -24.84 13.44
CA ILE A 244 -5.03 -26.14 12.83
C ILE A 244 -6.21 -26.77 13.56
N ASN A 245 -6.21 -26.73 14.90
CA ASN A 245 -7.31 -27.23 15.70
C ASN A 245 -8.62 -26.45 15.55
N SER A 246 -8.54 -25.18 15.20
CA SER A 246 -9.72 -24.35 14.91
C SER A 246 -10.34 -24.66 13.55
N LEU A 247 -9.55 -25.20 12.62
CA LEU A 247 -10.06 -25.64 11.33
C LEU A 247 -10.96 -26.87 11.53
N ALA A 248 -12.21 -26.78 11.13
CA ALA A 248 -13.16 -27.90 11.28
C ALA A 248 -12.86 -29.10 10.36
N ILE A 249 -11.72 -29.13 9.69
CA ILE A 249 -11.33 -30.09 8.66
C ILE A 249 -10.63 -31.35 9.20
N CYS A 250 -9.98 -31.29 10.37
CA CYS A 250 -9.34 -32.41 11.04
C CYS A 250 -9.83 -32.56 12.47
N GLU A 251 -9.63 -33.75 13.08
CA GLU A 251 -9.89 -33.92 14.51
C GLU A 251 -8.84 -33.19 15.33
N LYS A 252 -9.22 -32.80 16.55
CA LYS A 252 -8.33 -32.07 17.44
C LYS A 252 -7.03 -32.85 17.69
N ASP A 253 -5.89 -32.20 17.47
CA ASP A 253 -4.54 -32.77 17.63
C ASP A 253 -4.21 -33.96 16.70
N ASP A 254 -5.04 -34.20 15.66
CA ASP A 254 -4.79 -35.26 14.67
C ASP A 254 -3.96 -34.72 13.49
N PHE A 255 -2.77 -34.27 13.81
CA PHE A 255 -1.77 -33.80 12.84
C PHE A 255 -0.35 -34.09 13.35
N THR A 256 0.58 -34.19 12.41
CA THR A 256 2.00 -34.42 12.70
C THR A 256 2.84 -33.32 12.14
N GLU A 257 3.69 -32.72 12.95
CA GLU A 257 4.67 -31.74 12.53
C GLU A 257 5.79 -32.40 11.72
N ALA A 258 6.14 -31.86 10.58
CA ALA A 258 7.22 -32.25 9.68
C ALA A 258 8.01 -31.06 9.20
N GLU A 259 9.19 -31.29 8.67
CA GLU A 259 10.08 -30.26 8.12
C GLU A 259 10.80 -30.80 6.88
N ASP A 260 10.95 -29.97 5.86
CA ASP A 260 11.70 -30.25 4.65
C ASP A 260 12.59 -29.05 4.25
N GLU A 261 13.12 -29.04 3.02
CA GLU A 261 13.99 -27.97 2.52
C GLU A 261 13.26 -26.61 2.40
N ASP A 262 11.94 -26.64 2.24
CA ASP A 262 11.08 -25.43 2.12
C ASP A 262 10.58 -24.93 3.49
N GLY A 263 10.81 -25.69 4.56
CA GLY A 263 10.51 -25.34 5.94
C GLY A 263 9.54 -26.25 6.66
N LYS A 264 8.93 -25.72 7.71
CA LYS A 264 8.03 -26.46 8.59
C LYS A 264 6.63 -26.58 7.98
N TYR A 265 6.03 -27.76 8.09
CA TYR A 265 4.65 -28.04 7.69
C TYR A 265 3.97 -29.05 8.61
N TYR A 266 2.67 -29.26 8.43
CA TYR A 266 1.89 -30.20 9.22
C TYR A 266 1.16 -31.18 8.31
N ILE A 267 1.26 -32.48 8.63
CA ILE A 267 0.52 -33.55 7.95
C ILE A 267 -0.80 -33.74 8.71
N ILE A 268 -1.93 -33.58 8.02
CA ILE A 268 -3.27 -33.64 8.61
C ILE A 268 -4.06 -34.83 8.06
N ASN A 269 -4.92 -35.40 8.91
CA ASN A 269 -5.94 -36.36 8.51
C ASN A 269 -7.29 -35.67 8.43
N LEU A 270 -7.91 -35.70 7.25
CA LEU A 270 -9.25 -35.13 7.09
C LEU A 270 -10.29 -35.96 7.85
N LYS A 271 -11.22 -35.30 8.57
CA LYS A 271 -12.32 -35.97 9.31
C LYS A 271 -13.20 -36.87 8.44
N LYS A 272 -13.34 -36.52 7.18
CA LYS A 272 -14.12 -37.25 6.17
C LYS A 272 -13.60 -36.90 4.78
N SER A 273 -14.11 -37.56 3.78
CA SER A 273 -13.90 -37.13 2.40
C SER A 273 -14.58 -35.78 2.16
N TYR A 274 -13.83 -34.83 1.67
CA TYR A 274 -14.29 -33.51 1.22
C TYR A 274 -14.04 -33.36 -0.29
N THR A 275 -14.84 -32.56 -0.95
CA THR A 275 -14.44 -32.00 -2.25
C THR A 275 -13.52 -30.82 -2.00
N TYR A 276 -12.72 -30.43 -2.99
CA TYR A 276 -11.86 -29.23 -2.87
C TYR A 276 -12.67 -27.97 -2.57
N LYS A 277 -13.84 -27.84 -3.18
CA LYS A 277 -14.76 -26.72 -2.96
C LYS A 277 -15.25 -26.69 -1.51
N GLU A 278 -15.74 -27.81 -0.96
CA GLU A 278 -16.19 -27.91 0.43
C GLU A 278 -15.06 -27.60 1.42
N LEU A 279 -13.85 -28.12 1.17
CA LEU A 279 -12.70 -27.89 2.01
C LEU A 279 -12.29 -26.42 1.99
N TRP A 280 -12.32 -25.80 0.81
CA TRP A 280 -12.04 -24.36 0.67
C TRP A 280 -13.05 -23.51 1.41
N GLU A 281 -14.34 -23.78 1.23
CA GLU A 281 -15.43 -23.07 1.91
C GLU A 281 -15.34 -23.22 3.43
N LEU A 282 -15.01 -24.39 3.96
CA LEU A 282 -14.83 -24.59 5.38
C LEU A 282 -13.67 -23.77 5.96
N ILE A 283 -12.55 -23.68 5.28
CA ILE A 283 -11.39 -22.93 5.78
C ILE A 283 -11.62 -21.41 5.67
N GLU A 284 -12.29 -20.93 4.63
CA GLU A 284 -12.56 -19.50 4.44
C GLU A 284 -13.75 -18.96 5.25
N THR A 285 -14.79 -19.77 5.52
CA THR A 285 -16.02 -19.32 6.20
C THR A 285 -15.86 -19.15 7.70
N ASP A 286 -14.75 -19.58 8.28
CA ASP A 286 -14.54 -19.45 9.74
C ASP A 286 -14.22 -17.99 10.18
N GLY A 287 -14.42 -17.02 9.30
CA GLY A 287 -14.38 -15.59 9.61
C GLY A 287 -13.01 -15.06 10.02
N SER A 288 -11.98 -15.87 9.86
CA SER A 288 -10.66 -15.67 10.45
C SER A 288 -9.68 -14.90 9.57
N GLY A 289 -10.09 -14.48 8.37
CA GLY A 289 -9.24 -13.68 7.48
C GLY A 289 -8.05 -14.46 6.90
N TYR A 290 -8.20 -15.77 6.69
CA TYR A 290 -7.15 -16.59 6.10
C TYR A 290 -7.22 -16.54 4.58
N THR A 291 -6.07 -16.39 3.94
CA THR A 291 -5.93 -16.62 2.49
C THR A 291 -5.51 -18.06 2.28
N VAL A 292 -6.28 -18.82 1.52
CA VAL A 292 -6.05 -20.25 1.28
C VAL A 292 -5.59 -20.48 -0.15
N GLN A 293 -4.57 -21.30 -0.32
CA GLN A 293 -4.16 -21.83 -1.62
C GLN A 293 -4.07 -23.35 -1.53
N MET A 294 -4.52 -24.05 -2.58
CA MET A 294 -4.38 -25.50 -2.65
C MET A 294 -3.62 -25.91 -3.91
N GLN A 295 -2.79 -26.94 -3.76
CA GLN A 295 -2.00 -27.52 -4.85
C GLN A 295 -2.05 -29.04 -4.79
N SER A 296 -2.06 -29.70 -5.95
CA SER A 296 -1.91 -31.15 -6.04
C SER A 296 -0.50 -31.59 -5.64
N ALA A 297 -0.29 -32.88 -5.47
CA ALA A 297 1.03 -33.47 -5.21
C ALA A 297 2.11 -33.06 -6.24
N GLU A 298 1.72 -32.72 -7.48
CA GLU A 298 2.61 -32.26 -8.54
C GLU A 298 2.77 -30.74 -8.55
N GLY A 299 2.28 -30.02 -7.54
CA GLY A 299 2.37 -28.56 -7.44
C GLY A 299 1.40 -27.78 -8.33
N LYS A 300 0.41 -28.45 -8.94
CA LYS A 300 -0.58 -27.78 -9.77
C LYS A 300 -1.65 -27.10 -8.93
N LYS A 301 -1.86 -25.80 -9.14
CA LYS A 301 -2.91 -25.05 -8.46
C LYS A 301 -4.29 -25.65 -8.70
N ILE A 302 -5.05 -25.79 -7.62
CA ILE A 302 -6.42 -26.28 -7.62
C ILE A 302 -7.36 -25.09 -7.56
N ALA A 303 -8.37 -25.07 -8.42
CA ALA A 303 -9.35 -23.99 -8.44
C ALA A 303 -10.37 -24.17 -7.31
N LYS A 304 -10.81 -23.04 -6.71
CA LYS A 304 -11.83 -23.04 -5.65
C LYS A 304 -13.15 -23.72 -6.05
N SER A 305 -13.49 -23.66 -7.32
CA SER A 305 -14.72 -24.29 -7.89
C SER A 305 -14.57 -25.79 -8.17
N ASN A 306 -13.44 -26.41 -7.80
CA ASN A 306 -13.20 -27.82 -8.11
C ASN A 306 -14.06 -28.72 -7.19
N GLU A 307 -14.94 -29.50 -7.77
CA GLU A 307 -15.87 -30.42 -7.09
C GLU A 307 -15.32 -31.85 -6.97
N ASN A 308 -14.09 -32.10 -7.38
CA ASN A 308 -13.46 -33.41 -7.17
C ASN A 308 -13.13 -33.61 -5.69
N THR A 309 -13.05 -34.88 -5.30
CA THR A 309 -12.61 -35.27 -3.94
C THR A 309 -11.15 -34.87 -3.72
N VAL A 310 -10.84 -34.39 -2.52
CA VAL A 310 -9.47 -34.06 -2.12
C VAL A 310 -8.63 -35.33 -2.11
N GLU A 311 -7.50 -35.27 -2.80
CA GLU A 311 -6.56 -36.38 -2.90
C GLU A 311 -5.49 -36.31 -1.81
N SER A 312 -4.94 -37.46 -1.44
CA SER A 312 -3.77 -37.55 -0.58
C SER A 312 -2.58 -36.77 -1.17
N LYS A 313 -1.76 -36.19 -0.32
CA LYS A 313 -0.65 -35.27 -0.67
C LYS A 313 -1.08 -33.96 -1.32
N THR A 314 -2.33 -33.57 -1.14
CA THR A 314 -2.76 -32.19 -1.45
C THR A 314 -2.11 -31.24 -0.45
N TRP A 315 -1.50 -30.18 -0.96
CA TRP A 315 -0.95 -29.11 -0.15
C TRP A 315 -1.97 -27.99 0.02
N ILE A 316 -2.12 -27.55 1.27
CA ILE A 316 -2.98 -26.42 1.65
C ILE A 316 -2.09 -25.40 2.34
N SER A 317 -1.88 -24.26 1.71
CA SER A 317 -1.17 -23.14 2.31
C SER A 317 -2.17 -22.11 2.82
N ILE A 318 -2.12 -21.85 4.12
CA ILE A 318 -2.96 -20.87 4.81
C ILE A 318 -2.05 -19.69 5.17
N THR A 319 -2.28 -18.54 4.56
CA THR A 319 -1.57 -17.31 4.88
C THR A 319 -2.38 -16.52 5.88
N ILE A 320 -1.76 -16.20 7.01
CA ILE A 320 -2.33 -15.40 8.07
C ILE A 320 -1.57 -14.08 8.10
N ALA A 321 -2.25 -12.98 7.84
CA ALA A 321 -1.65 -11.66 7.95
C ALA A 321 -1.45 -11.30 9.42
N LYS A 322 -0.20 -11.09 9.84
CA LYS A 322 0.10 -10.52 11.16
C LYS A 322 0.06 -9.01 11.07
N ILE A 323 -0.79 -8.38 11.87
CA ILE A 323 -0.80 -6.94 12.01
C ILE A 323 0.38 -6.54 12.90
N VAL A 324 1.37 -5.87 12.31
CA VAL A 324 2.56 -5.42 13.01
C VAL A 324 2.39 -4.00 13.53
N LYS A 325 2.74 -3.77 14.79
CA LYS A 325 2.80 -2.41 15.38
C LYS A 325 3.91 -1.58 14.72
N ASN A 326 3.60 -0.30 14.45
CA ASN A 326 4.57 0.76 14.15
C ASN A 326 5.34 0.65 12.82
N GLY A 327 4.67 0.54 11.69
CA GLY A 327 5.30 0.80 10.38
C GLY A 327 6.38 -0.22 9.96
N ALA A 328 6.50 -1.35 10.66
CA ALA A 328 7.31 -2.46 10.20
C ALA A 328 6.61 -3.18 9.04
N ILE A 329 7.40 -3.78 8.17
CA ILE A 329 6.90 -4.63 7.08
C ILE A 329 6.03 -5.74 7.71
N PRO A 330 4.79 -5.92 7.26
CA PRO A 330 3.91 -6.94 7.80
C PRO A 330 4.56 -8.32 7.63
N GLU A 331 4.62 -9.08 8.70
CA GLU A 331 5.01 -10.49 8.64
C GLU A 331 3.74 -11.30 8.39
N SER A 332 3.69 -12.05 7.29
CA SER A 332 2.71 -13.11 7.11
C SER A 332 3.25 -14.40 7.74
N THR A 333 2.40 -15.12 8.45
CA THR A 333 2.72 -16.50 8.84
C THR A 333 2.00 -17.42 7.87
N ASN A 334 2.75 -18.28 7.23
CA ASN A 334 2.21 -19.33 6.38
C ASN A 334 2.17 -20.63 7.18
N ILE A 335 1.00 -21.26 7.23
CA ILE A 335 0.85 -22.62 7.74
C ILE A 335 0.64 -23.51 6.53
N ASN A 336 1.57 -24.42 6.32
CA ASN A 336 1.49 -25.39 5.24
C ASN A 336 0.98 -26.72 5.78
N LEU A 337 -0.07 -27.24 5.19
CA LEU A 337 -0.68 -28.50 5.53
C LEU A 337 -0.56 -29.46 4.36
N GLU A 338 -0.17 -30.71 4.63
CA GLU A 338 -0.23 -31.81 3.68
C GLU A 338 -1.35 -32.76 4.09
N VAL A 339 -2.26 -33.08 3.18
CA VAL A 339 -3.32 -34.07 3.40
C VAL A 339 -2.72 -35.48 3.27
N LYS A 340 -2.90 -36.31 4.28
CA LYS A 340 -2.44 -37.68 4.29
C LYS A 340 -3.25 -38.61 3.41
#